data_883c2095884b9f1b9ffc4b88157f42a2
#
_entry.id   883c2095884b9f1b9ffc4b88157f42a2
#
_cell.length_a   1.000
_cell.length_b   1.000
_cell.length_c   1.000
_cell.angle_alpha   90.00
_cell.angle_beta   90.00
_cell.angle_gamma   90.00
#
_symmetry.space_group_name_H-M   'P 1'
#
loop_
_entity.id
_entity.type
_entity.pdbx_description
1 polymer ?
#
loop_
_entity_poly.entity_id
_entity_poly.type
_entity_poly.pdbx_seq_one_letter_code
_entity_poly.pdbx_strand_id
1 'polypeptide(L)'
;MYHAAGLATPGVGWANVTLTVEGVADKKLLGIYVIIEQVDNRYLESKLGSASKGSLLMKPDSFDDWEYLGNDLQTYAHYNIKAGEKNVDQIQQFAELLKLIEEASKAEFEREISKRMDLKQFAAYLAATSILVNIDSYIGMPHNYYILMDKADDKLRVLPWDLNETFGTFTAGQDLETRVR
;
A
#
# COMPACT_ATOMS: atom_id res chain seq x y z
N MET A 1 2.64 10.45 11.82
CA MET A 1 3.11 9.22 12.47
C MET A 1 3.83 8.29 11.52
N TYR A 2 3.21 7.78 10.46
CA TYR A 2 3.90 6.91 9.49
C TYR A 2 5.21 7.52 8.96
N HIS A 3 5.21 8.78 8.53
CA HIS A 3 6.44 9.48 8.11
C HIS A 3 7.49 9.53 9.23
N ALA A 4 7.07 9.77 10.48
CA ALA A 4 7.99 9.78 11.62
C ALA A 4 8.54 8.38 11.95
N ALA A 5 7.85 7.32 11.54
CA ALA A 5 8.32 5.93 11.60
C ALA A 5 9.25 5.55 10.44
N GLY A 6 9.62 6.51 9.58
CA GLY A 6 10.50 6.30 8.43
C GLY A 6 9.82 5.70 7.19
N LEU A 7 8.48 5.72 7.15
CA LEU A 7 7.73 5.20 6.02
C LEU A 7 7.54 6.27 4.95
N ALA A 8 7.65 5.90 3.69
CA ALA A 8 7.28 6.75 2.58
C ALA A 8 5.76 6.93 2.57
N THR A 9 5.30 8.16 2.73
CA THR A 9 3.88 8.53 2.74
C THR A 9 3.59 9.58 1.68
N PRO A 10 2.41 9.55 1.06
CA PRO A 10 1.98 10.61 0.16
C PRO A 10 1.96 11.97 0.85
N GLY A 11 2.33 13.02 0.11
CA GLY A 11 2.10 14.39 0.53
C GLY A 11 0.60 14.67 0.65
N VAL A 12 0.22 15.48 1.64
CA VAL A 12 -1.17 15.88 1.89
C VAL A 12 -1.25 17.40 1.96
N GLY A 13 -2.26 17.96 1.31
CA GLY A 13 -2.55 19.39 1.33
C GLY A 13 -4.05 19.67 1.38
N TRP A 14 -4.41 20.94 1.49
CA TRP A 14 -5.79 21.39 1.47
C TRP A 14 -6.00 22.37 0.32
N ALA A 15 -7.15 22.27 -0.35
CA ALA A 15 -7.51 23.19 -1.41
C ALA A 15 -8.99 23.58 -1.36
N ASN A 16 -9.28 24.84 -1.69
CA ASN A 16 -10.63 25.23 -2.05
C ASN A 16 -10.92 24.75 -3.47
N VAL A 17 -11.97 23.98 -3.63
CA VAL A 17 -12.38 23.40 -4.91
C VAL A 17 -13.58 24.15 -5.45
N THR A 18 -13.48 24.61 -6.69
CA THR A 18 -14.59 25.16 -7.45
C THR A 18 -14.89 24.29 -8.66
N LEU A 19 -16.16 24.13 -8.99
CA LEU A 19 -16.63 23.33 -10.12
C LEU A 19 -17.20 24.25 -11.21
N THR A 20 -16.75 24.06 -12.43
CA THR A 20 -17.38 24.62 -13.62
C THR A 20 -17.70 23.49 -14.60
N VAL A 21 -18.98 23.37 -14.93
CA VAL A 21 -19.49 22.39 -15.93
C VAL A 21 -20.42 23.15 -16.84
N GLU A 22 -20.15 23.16 -18.13
CA GLU A 22 -20.94 23.89 -19.12
C GLU A 22 -22.43 23.52 -19.03
N GLY A 23 -23.27 24.54 -18.94
CA GLY A 23 -24.73 24.38 -18.81
C GLY A 23 -25.24 23.88 -17.46
N VAL A 24 -24.36 23.55 -16.49
CA VAL A 24 -24.75 22.99 -15.18
C VAL A 24 -24.29 23.83 -14.00
N ALA A 25 -23.02 24.27 -14.00
CA ALA A 25 -22.46 25.04 -12.88
C ALA A 25 -21.34 25.97 -13.37
N ASP A 26 -21.35 27.21 -12.90
CA ASP A 26 -20.26 28.17 -13.13
C ASP A 26 -19.62 28.57 -11.81
N LYS A 27 -18.34 28.22 -11.63
CA LYS A 27 -17.51 28.54 -10.45
C LYS A 27 -18.19 28.22 -9.11
N LYS A 28 -19.00 27.14 -9.08
CA LYS A 28 -19.67 26.71 -7.84
C LYS A 28 -18.62 26.27 -6.84
N LEU A 29 -18.52 26.96 -5.70
CA LEU A 29 -17.65 26.57 -4.61
C LEU A 29 -18.16 25.26 -3.99
N LEU A 30 -17.31 24.23 -3.98
CA LEU A 30 -17.59 22.94 -3.34
C LEU A 30 -17.09 22.88 -1.90
N GLY A 31 -16.16 23.76 -1.52
CA GLY A 31 -15.58 23.80 -0.19
C GLY A 31 -14.11 23.40 -0.15
N ILE A 32 -13.64 23.05 1.05
CA ILE A 32 -12.26 22.63 1.30
C ILE A 32 -12.16 21.12 1.12
N TYR A 33 -11.20 20.70 0.30
CA TYR A 33 -10.90 19.31 0.02
C TYR A 33 -9.47 18.96 0.43
N VAL A 34 -9.28 17.73 0.85
CA VAL A 34 -7.94 17.15 1.02
C VAL A 34 -7.40 16.77 -0.37
N ILE A 35 -6.19 17.23 -0.66
CA ILE A 35 -5.44 16.82 -1.85
C ILE A 35 -4.35 15.85 -1.40
N ILE A 36 -4.32 14.68 -1.99
CA ILE A 36 -3.35 13.63 -1.66
C ILE A 36 -2.47 13.40 -2.88
N GLU A 37 -1.14 13.34 -2.65
CA GLU A 37 -0.17 13.03 -3.69
C GLU A 37 -0.47 11.66 -4.32
N GLN A 38 -0.48 11.61 -5.64
CA GLN A 38 -0.67 10.34 -6.36
C GLN A 38 0.56 9.45 -6.19
N VAL A 39 0.35 8.20 -5.77
CA VAL A 39 1.40 7.20 -5.67
C VAL A 39 1.63 6.61 -7.06
N ASP A 40 2.65 7.11 -7.75
CA ASP A 40 3.06 6.74 -9.10
C ASP A 40 4.60 6.73 -9.25
N ASN A 41 5.11 6.60 -10.46
CA ASN A 41 6.55 6.62 -10.72
C ASN A 41 7.25 7.91 -10.25
N ARG A 42 6.57 9.07 -10.28
CA ARG A 42 7.14 10.34 -9.78
C ARG A 42 7.25 10.33 -8.28
N TYR A 43 6.23 9.80 -7.61
CA TYR A 43 6.25 9.58 -6.17
C TYR A 43 7.42 8.66 -5.78
N LEU A 44 7.58 7.51 -6.43
CA LEU A 44 8.69 6.58 -6.14
C LEU A 44 10.04 7.26 -6.30
N GLU A 45 10.24 7.98 -7.40
CA GLU A 45 11.49 8.71 -7.65
C GLU A 45 11.76 9.80 -6.60
N SER A 46 10.72 10.55 -6.19
CA SER A 46 10.85 11.66 -5.25
C SER A 46 11.04 11.22 -3.80
N LYS A 47 10.42 10.13 -3.37
CA LYS A 47 10.42 9.67 -1.98
C LYS A 47 11.48 8.60 -1.69
N LEU A 48 11.81 7.77 -2.68
CA LEU A 48 12.72 6.63 -2.53
C LEU A 48 14.00 6.78 -3.36
N GLY A 49 14.01 7.72 -4.29
CA GLY A 49 15.17 7.99 -5.16
C GLY A 49 14.99 7.43 -6.58
N SER A 50 15.88 7.88 -7.48
CA SER A 50 15.81 7.54 -8.92
C SER A 50 15.97 6.04 -9.21
N ALA A 51 16.65 5.29 -8.33
CA ALA A 51 16.81 3.85 -8.46
C ALA A 51 15.48 3.09 -8.33
N SER A 52 14.52 3.64 -7.57
CA SER A 52 13.18 3.05 -7.40
C SER A 52 12.21 3.36 -8.53
N LYS A 53 12.61 4.20 -9.49
CA LYS A 53 11.77 4.51 -10.66
C LYS A 53 11.57 3.28 -11.54
N GLY A 54 10.33 3.00 -11.90
CA GLY A 54 9.95 1.84 -12.71
C GLY A 54 9.87 0.54 -11.91
N SER A 55 9.86 0.62 -10.59
CA SER A 55 9.54 -0.50 -9.71
C SER A 55 8.11 -0.99 -9.93
N LEU A 56 7.87 -2.26 -9.66
CA LEU A 56 6.52 -2.81 -9.66
C LEU A 56 5.75 -2.25 -8.46
N LEU A 57 4.69 -1.50 -8.75
CA LEU A 57 3.79 -0.94 -7.75
C LEU A 57 2.40 -1.52 -7.96
N MET A 58 1.84 -2.12 -6.93
CA MET A 58 0.53 -2.74 -6.93
C MET A 58 -0.34 -2.12 -5.83
N LYS A 59 -1.65 -2.06 -6.06
CA LYS A 59 -2.62 -1.63 -5.07
C LYS A 59 -3.74 -2.67 -5.01
N PRO A 60 -3.70 -3.60 -4.05
CA PRO A 60 -4.79 -4.54 -3.83
C PRO A 60 -6.12 -3.76 -3.64
N ASP A 61 -7.16 -4.14 -4.37
CA ASP A 61 -8.42 -3.39 -4.38
C ASP A 61 -9.39 -3.85 -3.29
N SER A 62 -9.29 -5.07 -2.82
CA SER A 62 -10.13 -5.59 -1.75
C SER A 62 -9.58 -6.91 -1.21
N PHE A 63 -9.59 -7.06 0.10
CA PHE A 63 -9.46 -8.29 0.88
C PHE A 63 -8.56 -9.39 0.30
N ASP A 64 -7.62 -9.02 -0.58
CA ASP A 64 -6.72 -9.97 -1.19
C ASP A 64 -5.66 -10.38 -0.17
N ASP A 65 -5.73 -11.60 0.26
CA ASP A 65 -4.65 -12.22 1.03
C ASP A 65 -3.39 -12.35 0.15
N TRP A 66 -2.24 -12.35 0.77
CA TRP A 66 -0.98 -12.60 0.10
C TRP A 66 -0.85 -14.09 -0.19
N GLU A 67 -1.48 -14.54 -1.28
CA GLU A 67 -1.59 -15.94 -1.68
C GLU A 67 -0.68 -16.25 -2.87
N TYR A 68 -0.02 -17.42 -2.84
CA TYR A 68 0.72 -17.92 -3.98
C TYR A 68 -0.21 -18.57 -5.00
N LEU A 69 -0.34 -17.96 -6.17
CA LEU A 69 -1.25 -18.38 -7.24
C LEU A 69 -0.57 -19.20 -8.35
N GLY A 70 0.61 -19.77 -8.06
CA GLY A 70 1.37 -20.54 -9.03
C GLY A 70 2.30 -19.70 -9.90
N ASN A 71 2.81 -20.30 -10.96
CA ASN A 71 3.85 -19.70 -11.82
C ASN A 71 3.28 -18.89 -13.01
N ASP A 72 1.97 -18.88 -13.21
CA ASP A 72 1.36 -18.01 -14.23
C ASP A 72 1.29 -16.58 -13.73
N LEU A 73 2.20 -15.74 -14.21
CA LEU A 73 2.33 -14.36 -13.78
C LEU A 73 1.10 -13.50 -14.10
N GLN A 74 0.24 -13.92 -15.02
CA GLN A 74 -1.00 -13.19 -15.33
C GLN A 74 -2.01 -13.28 -14.19
N THR A 75 -1.95 -14.31 -13.36
CA THR A 75 -2.83 -14.45 -12.19
C THR A 75 -2.62 -13.34 -11.17
N TYR A 76 -1.44 -12.72 -11.12
CA TYR A 76 -1.13 -11.62 -10.20
C TYR A 76 -1.63 -10.24 -10.68
N ALA A 77 -2.26 -10.16 -11.85
CA ALA A 77 -2.83 -8.91 -12.37
C ALA A 77 -3.96 -8.36 -11.48
N HIS A 78 -4.64 -9.22 -10.68
CA HIS A 78 -5.69 -8.80 -9.74
C HIS A 78 -5.15 -7.91 -8.61
N TYR A 79 -3.85 -7.92 -8.32
CA TYR A 79 -3.22 -6.98 -7.40
C TYR A 79 -3.21 -5.53 -7.92
N ASN A 80 -3.85 -5.25 -9.06
CA ASN A 80 -4.06 -3.93 -9.63
C ASN A 80 -2.74 -3.14 -9.78
N ILE A 81 -1.96 -3.53 -10.78
CA ILE A 81 -0.66 -2.91 -11.07
C ILE A 81 -0.85 -1.44 -11.44
N LYS A 82 -0.20 -0.54 -10.71
CA LYS A 82 -0.22 0.92 -10.90
C LYS A 82 1.03 1.46 -11.62
N ALA A 83 2.13 0.73 -11.52
CA ALA A 83 3.36 1.03 -12.25
C ALA A 83 4.20 -0.24 -12.40
N GLY A 84 5.10 -0.26 -13.39
CA GLY A 84 6.00 -1.41 -13.60
C GLY A 84 5.33 -2.64 -14.22
N GLU A 85 4.20 -2.48 -14.91
CA GLU A 85 3.42 -3.59 -15.50
C GLU A 85 4.22 -4.43 -16.51
N LYS A 86 5.29 -3.87 -17.07
CA LYS A 86 6.21 -4.57 -17.99
C LYS A 86 7.40 -5.22 -17.28
N ASN A 87 7.49 -5.06 -15.97
CA ASN A 87 8.60 -5.59 -15.19
C ASN A 87 8.30 -7.03 -14.75
N VAL A 88 8.39 -7.94 -15.72
CA VAL A 88 8.09 -9.37 -15.55
C VAL A 88 8.95 -9.98 -14.44
N ASP A 89 10.23 -9.59 -14.35
CA ASP A 89 11.15 -10.10 -13.33
C ASP A 89 10.67 -9.77 -11.91
N GLN A 90 10.15 -8.56 -11.68
CA GLN A 90 9.63 -8.19 -10.37
C GLN A 90 8.27 -8.83 -10.05
N ILE A 91 7.43 -9.09 -11.04
CA ILE A 91 6.21 -9.89 -10.84
C ILE A 91 6.60 -11.31 -10.44
N GLN A 92 7.61 -11.89 -11.07
CA GLN A 92 8.13 -13.20 -10.68
C GLN A 92 8.73 -13.19 -9.28
N GLN A 93 9.53 -12.19 -8.92
CA GLN A 93 10.08 -12.04 -7.57
C GLN A 93 8.98 -11.93 -6.51
N PHE A 94 7.88 -11.23 -6.83
CA PHE A 94 6.71 -11.17 -5.96
C PHE A 94 6.05 -12.54 -5.80
N ALA A 95 5.82 -13.27 -6.88
CA ALA A 95 5.28 -14.63 -6.84
C ALA A 95 6.17 -15.59 -6.02
N GLU A 96 7.49 -15.51 -6.19
CA GLU A 96 8.45 -16.31 -5.44
C GLU A 96 8.47 -15.94 -3.94
N LEU A 97 8.24 -14.66 -3.59
CA LEU A 97 8.09 -14.25 -2.20
C LEU A 97 6.81 -14.84 -1.59
N LEU A 98 5.69 -14.80 -2.31
CA LEU A 98 4.45 -15.42 -1.82
C LEU A 98 4.60 -16.92 -1.65
N LYS A 99 5.28 -17.59 -2.59
CA LYS A 99 5.62 -19.01 -2.46
C LYS A 99 6.48 -19.30 -1.22
N LEU A 100 7.47 -18.46 -0.95
CA LEU A 100 8.31 -18.57 0.25
C LEU A 100 7.48 -18.45 1.53
N ILE A 101 6.52 -17.53 1.56
CA ILE A 101 5.65 -17.31 2.72
C ILE A 101 4.75 -18.51 2.97
N GLU A 102 4.20 -19.11 1.92
CA GLU A 102 3.19 -20.15 2.02
C GLU A 102 3.77 -21.57 2.14
N GLU A 103 4.81 -21.89 1.35
CA GLU A 103 5.27 -23.26 1.18
C GLU A 103 6.61 -23.58 1.86
N ALA A 104 7.41 -22.58 2.24
CA ALA A 104 8.75 -22.82 2.75
C ALA A 104 8.76 -23.48 4.14
N SER A 105 9.77 -24.28 4.40
CA SER A 105 10.06 -24.69 5.77
C SER A 105 10.45 -23.50 6.63
N LYS A 106 10.24 -23.59 7.95
CA LYS A 106 10.63 -22.53 8.89
C LYS A 106 12.08 -22.09 8.72
N ALA A 107 13.01 -23.04 8.58
CA ALA A 107 14.44 -22.75 8.43
C ALA A 107 14.75 -22.02 7.10
N GLU A 108 14.05 -22.34 6.04
CA GLU A 108 14.18 -21.69 4.74
C GLU A 108 13.59 -20.27 4.80
N PHE A 109 12.39 -20.12 5.34
CA PHE A 109 11.74 -18.82 5.52
C PHE A 109 12.63 -17.87 6.32
N GLU A 110 13.13 -18.28 7.49
CA GLU A 110 14.01 -17.45 8.35
C GLU A 110 15.31 -17.02 7.63
N ARG A 111 15.84 -17.86 6.76
CA ARG A 111 17.06 -17.58 6.00
C ARG A 111 16.83 -16.63 4.82
N GLU A 112 15.66 -16.70 4.16
CA GLU A 112 15.43 -16.06 2.86
C GLU A 112 14.55 -14.81 2.93
N ILE A 113 13.64 -14.70 3.93
CA ILE A 113 12.64 -13.63 3.96
C ILE A 113 13.27 -12.22 3.99
N SER A 114 14.32 -12.00 4.76
CA SER A 114 14.99 -10.70 4.88
C SER A 114 15.75 -10.26 3.62
N LYS A 115 16.00 -11.19 2.70
CA LYS A 115 16.60 -10.89 1.40
C LYS A 115 15.58 -10.36 0.40
N ARG A 116 14.29 -10.73 0.57
CA ARG A 116 13.18 -10.45 -0.35
C ARG A 116 12.21 -9.40 0.16
N MET A 117 12.23 -9.11 1.47
CA MET A 117 11.33 -8.16 2.11
C MET A 117 12.10 -7.25 3.07
N ASP A 118 11.79 -5.98 3.07
CA ASP A 118 12.30 -5.03 4.07
C ASP A 118 11.53 -5.20 5.39
N LEU A 119 11.96 -6.17 6.20
CA LEU A 119 11.31 -6.53 7.45
C LEU A 119 11.26 -5.37 8.46
N LYS A 120 12.27 -4.49 8.43
CA LYS A 120 12.29 -3.31 9.31
C LYS A 120 11.20 -2.32 8.93
N GLN A 121 11.05 -2.07 7.64
CA GLN A 121 10.03 -1.19 7.09
C GLN A 121 8.63 -1.77 7.35
N PHE A 122 8.45 -3.08 7.13
CA PHE A 122 7.20 -3.76 7.38
C PHE A 122 6.82 -3.75 8.88
N ALA A 123 7.76 -4.02 9.76
CA ALA A 123 7.53 -3.92 11.21
C ALA A 123 7.15 -2.49 11.64
N ALA A 124 7.79 -1.48 11.08
CA ALA A 124 7.44 -0.08 11.33
C ALA A 124 6.02 0.26 10.83
N TYR A 125 5.63 -0.28 9.65
CA TYR A 125 4.27 -0.15 9.13
C TYR A 125 3.25 -0.79 10.07
N LEU A 126 3.46 -2.03 10.50
CA LEU A 126 2.57 -2.74 11.41
C LEU A 126 2.46 -2.01 12.76
N ALA A 127 3.58 -1.56 13.32
CA ALA A 127 3.60 -0.83 14.59
C ALA A 127 2.84 0.50 14.51
N ALA A 128 3.09 1.31 13.46
CA ALA A 128 2.38 2.57 13.27
C ALA A 128 0.87 2.35 13.07
N THR A 129 0.50 1.36 12.27
CA THR A 129 -0.89 0.98 11.99
C THR A 129 -1.62 0.53 13.27
N SER A 130 -0.96 -0.28 14.09
CA SER A 130 -1.50 -0.76 15.37
C SER A 130 -1.68 0.37 16.39
N ILE A 131 -0.67 1.24 16.55
CA ILE A 131 -0.73 2.39 17.48
C ILE A 131 -1.84 3.37 17.07
N LEU A 132 -2.04 3.55 15.78
CA LEU A 132 -3.10 4.41 15.24
C LEU A 132 -4.48 3.76 15.24
N VAL A 133 -4.59 2.50 15.64
CA VAL A 133 -5.84 1.73 15.60
C VAL A 133 -6.49 1.83 14.21
N ASN A 134 -5.67 1.68 13.16
CA ASN A 134 -6.15 1.70 11.78
C ASN A 134 -6.43 0.26 11.32
N ILE A 135 -7.62 -0.23 11.61
CA ILE A 135 -8.05 -1.57 11.20
C ILE A 135 -8.59 -1.62 9.77
N ASP A 136 -8.82 -0.46 9.14
CA ASP A 136 -9.12 -0.33 7.71
C ASP A 136 -7.82 -0.36 6.88
N SER A 137 -7.03 -1.41 7.06
CA SER A 137 -5.69 -1.55 6.51
C SER A 137 -5.28 -3.03 6.45
N TYR A 138 -4.04 -3.32 6.06
CA TYR A 138 -3.49 -4.67 6.00
C TYR A 138 -3.79 -5.56 7.22
N ILE A 139 -3.76 -4.99 8.45
CA ILE A 139 -3.92 -5.78 9.68
C ILE A 139 -5.37 -6.12 10.03
N GLY A 140 -6.34 -5.46 9.47
CA GLY A 140 -7.76 -5.68 9.76
C GLY A 140 -8.53 -6.16 8.54
N MET A 141 -8.57 -5.33 7.52
CA MET A 141 -9.18 -5.65 6.24
C MET A 141 -8.10 -5.42 5.18
N PRO A 142 -7.51 -6.45 4.53
CA PRO A 142 -6.26 -6.33 3.78
C PRO A 142 -6.39 -5.49 2.50
N HIS A 143 -6.63 -4.19 2.68
CA HIS A 143 -6.65 -3.15 1.66
C HIS A 143 -6.05 -1.84 2.21
N ASN A 144 -6.17 -0.73 1.50
CA ASN A 144 -5.64 0.58 1.89
C ASN A 144 -4.11 0.60 2.12
N TYR A 145 -3.39 -0.09 1.24
CA TYR A 145 -1.95 -0.03 1.15
C TYR A 145 -1.49 -0.27 -0.29
N TYR A 146 -0.24 0.05 -0.57
CA TYR A 146 0.43 -0.37 -1.79
C TYR A 146 1.50 -1.41 -1.47
N ILE A 147 1.72 -2.32 -2.40
CA ILE A 147 2.84 -3.25 -2.44
C ILE A 147 3.85 -2.69 -3.44
N LEU A 148 5.07 -2.51 -3.01
CA LEU A 148 6.19 -2.06 -3.84
C LEU A 148 7.26 -3.15 -3.87
N MET A 149 7.56 -3.70 -5.05
CA MET A 149 8.81 -4.42 -5.30
C MET A 149 9.84 -3.37 -5.71
N ASP A 150 10.69 -2.95 -4.77
CA ASP A 150 11.60 -1.83 -5.01
C ASP A 150 12.81 -2.29 -5.86
N LYS A 151 12.95 -1.67 -7.01
CA LYS A 151 14.03 -1.96 -7.96
C LYS A 151 15.42 -1.56 -7.45
N ALA A 152 15.48 -0.74 -6.42
CA ALA A 152 16.75 -0.30 -5.84
C ALA A 152 17.49 -1.42 -5.10
N ASP A 153 16.77 -2.40 -4.53
CA ASP A 153 17.34 -3.49 -3.73
C ASP A 153 16.58 -4.81 -3.83
N ASP A 154 15.62 -4.91 -4.76
CA ASP A 154 14.77 -6.08 -5.04
C ASP A 154 13.99 -6.57 -3.80
N LYS A 155 13.59 -5.64 -2.93
CA LYS A 155 12.81 -5.96 -1.72
C LYS A 155 11.39 -5.45 -1.80
N LEU A 156 10.48 -6.25 -1.22
CA LEU A 156 9.11 -5.83 -0.99
C LEU A 156 9.04 -4.80 0.14
N ARG A 157 8.27 -3.75 -0.08
CA ARG A 157 7.84 -2.73 0.90
C ARG A 157 6.34 -2.54 0.86
N VAL A 158 5.76 -2.21 2.01
CA VAL A 158 4.34 -1.84 2.13
C VAL A 158 4.24 -0.34 2.34
N LEU A 159 3.52 0.36 1.46
CA LEU A 159 3.31 1.80 1.58
C LEU A 159 1.90 2.08 2.11
N PRO A 160 1.76 2.89 3.17
CA PRO A 160 0.44 3.22 3.73
C PRO A 160 -0.36 4.10 2.75
N TRP A 161 -1.67 3.84 2.69
CA TRP A 161 -2.62 4.58 1.87
C TRP A 161 -3.95 4.71 2.59
N ASP A 162 -4.72 5.77 2.28
CA ASP A 162 -6.10 6.00 2.74
C ASP A 162 -6.26 5.91 4.27
N LEU A 163 -5.57 6.79 4.97
CA LEU A 163 -5.41 6.73 6.43
C LEU A 163 -6.51 7.50 7.20
N ASN A 164 -7.65 7.76 6.55
CA ASN A 164 -8.77 8.54 7.13
C ASN A 164 -9.48 7.79 8.26
N GLU A 165 -9.45 6.46 8.26
CA GLU A 165 -10.10 5.60 9.26
C GLU A 165 -9.18 5.20 10.42
N THR A 166 -8.25 6.10 10.79
CA THR A 166 -7.38 5.94 11.97
C THR A 166 -8.12 6.29 13.27
N PHE A 167 -7.46 6.02 14.42
CA PHE A 167 -7.99 6.25 15.77
C PHE A 167 -9.28 5.49 16.08
N GLY A 168 -9.45 4.33 15.45
CA GLY A 168 -10.61 3.47 15.66
C GLY A 168 -11.92 4.03 15.09
N THR A 169 -11.86 4.97 14.14
CA THR A 169 -13.06 5.51 13.48
C THR A 169 -13.72 4.49 12.55
N PHE A 170 -12.95 3.57 11.99
CA PHE A 170 -13.50 2.47 11.20
C PHE A 170 -14.28 1.50 12.08
N THR A 171 -15.59 1.44 11.88
CA THR A 171 -16.47 0.64 12.75
C THR A 171 -16.77 -0.74 12.19
N ALA A 172 -16.51 -1.01 10.93
CA ALA A 172 -16.94 -2.22 10.22
C ALA A 172 -18.45 -2.53 10.44
N GLY A 173 -19.26 -1.48 10.64
CA GLY A 173 -20.69 -1.61 10.93
C GLY A 173 -21.03 -1.98 12.39
N GLN A 174 -20.04 -2.06 13.28
CA GLN A 174 -20.25 -2.35 14.69
C GLN A 174 -20.34 -1.06 15.52
N ASP A 175 -21.14 -1.09 16.57
CA ASP A 175 -21.17 0.00 17.57
C ASP A 175 -19.92 -0.03 18.49
N LEU A 176 -19.69 1.09 19.19
CA LEU A 176 -18.53 1.23 20.07
C LEU A 176 -18.54 0.22 21.24
N GLU A 177 -19.72 -0.15 21.75
CA GLU A 177 -19.81 -1.11 22.89
C GLU A 177 -19.40 -2.51 22.47
N THR A 178 -19.78 -2.92 21.26
CA THR A 178 -19.41 -4.23 20.69
C THR A 178 -17.90 -4.33 20.44
N ARG A 179 -17.24 -3.19 20.14
CA ARG A 179 -15.79 -3.15 19.81
C ARG A 179 -14.88 -3.13 21.04
N VAL A 180 -15.39 -2.80 22.21
CA VAL A 180 -14.61 -2.68 23.46
C VAL A 180 -14.66 -3.95 24.29
N ARG A 181 -15.48 -4.91 23.92
CA ARG A 181 -15.60 -6.23 24.58
C ARG A 181 -14.73 -7.27 23.92
#